data_aba0f683464df529eadbb4237f0cb506
#
_entry.id   aba0f683464df529eadbb4237f0cb506
#
_cell.length_a   1.000
_cell.length_b   1.000
_cell.length_c   1.000
_cell.angle_alpha   90.00
_cell.angle_beta   90.00
_cell.angle_gamma   90.00
#
_symmetry.space_group_name_H-M   'P 1'
#
loop_
_entity.id
_entity.type
_entity.pdbx_description
1 polymer ?
#
loop_
_entity_poly.entity_id
_entity_poly.type
_entity_poly.pdbx_seq_one_letter_code
_entity_poly.pdbx_strand_id
1 'polypeptide(L)'
;HLMWHKTALELSKKFTVIAADLRGYGNSLAPPSDKNHFNYSKREMASDMKQIMEKLGYSKFFVAGHDRGGRVAHRLARDHRKNILALSVLDICPTLDMYELTNKDFAKAYFHWFFLIQPKWLPERMIMSDPRKWMKNCLDKWYGNHKFGKVEEGYLKCFKQPKRIHGSCEDYRASATIDLDHDKKDRKKKLNIPIQVLWGKKGVIGRQFKPVKIWQKYTTKKIEGHAINSGHFIPEQNPKATVKYLTNFFLDKIS
;
A
#
# COMPACT_ATOMS: atom_id res chain seq x y z
N HIS A 1 8.13 -1.05 -6.83
CA HIS A 1 8.10 -0.11 -7.99
C HIS A 1 7.40 -0.66 -9.23
N LEU A 2 7.51 -1.96 -9.50
CA LEU A 2 6.98 -2.59 -10.73
C LEU A 2 5.51 -2.27 -11.00
N MET A 3 4.67 -2.19 -9.99
CA MET A 3 3.25 -1.89 -10.15
C MET A 3 2.99 -0.54 -10.84
N TRP A 4 3.94 0.39 -10.74
CA TRP A 4 3.82 1.73 -11.33
C TRP A 4 4.31 1.82 -12.79
N HIS A 5 4.78 0.72 -13.41
CA HIS A 5 5.43 0.73 -14.71
C HIS A 5 4.59 1.38 -15.84
N LYS A 6 3.25 1.26 -15.79
CA LYS A 6 2.35 1.86 -16.78
C LYS A 6 2.02 3.34 -16.49
N THR A 7 2.26 3.79 -15.28
CA THR A 7 1.82 5.12 -14.82
C THR A 7 2.98 6.06 -14.54
N ALA A 8 4.12 5.54 -14.06
CA ALA A 8 5.26 6.36 -13.67
C ALA A 8 5.80 7.21 -14.82
N LEU A 9 5.94 6.63 -16.01
CA LEU A 9 6.43 7.36 -17.19
C LEU A 9 5.48 8.50 -17.61
N GLU A 10 4.18 8.29 -17.53
CA GLU A 10 3.21 9.35 -17.86
C GLU A 10 3.21 10.44 -16.80
N LEU A 11 3.31 10.08 -15.53
CA LEU A 11 3.42 11.04 -14.42
C LEU A 11 4.72 11.83 -14.48
N SER A 12 5.82 11.24 -14.97
CA SER A 12 7.13 11.91 -15.09
C SER A 12 7.14 13.07 -16.08
N LYS A 13 6.14 13.17 -16.95
CA LYS A 13 5.94 14.33 -17.83
C LYS A 13 5.56 15.61 -17.06
N LYS A 14 5.10 15.48 -15.82
CA LYS A 14 4.64 16.60 -14.97
C LYS A 14 5.34 16.69 -13.61
N PHE A 15 5.94 15.59 -13.13
CA PHE A 15 6.54 15.48 -11.81
C PHE A 15 7.89 14.75 -11.89
N THR A 16 8.81 15.05 -10.97
CA THR A 16 9.89 14.11 -10.67
C THR A 16 9.29 12.93 -9.92
N VAL A 17 9.32 11.71 -10.49
CA VAL A 17 8.69 10.53 -9.95
C VAL A 17 9.73 9.59 -9.33
N ILE A 18 9.56 9.28 -8.05
CA ILE A 18 10.39 8.31 -7.34
C ILE A 18 9.50 7.14 -6.93
N ALA A 19 9.73 5.98 -7.54
CA ALA A 19 9.01 4.74 -7.27
C ALA A 19 9.90 3.78 -6.48
N ALA A 20 9.66 3.64 -5.17
CA ALA A 20 10.47 2.81 -4.28
C ALA A 20 9.83 1.43 -4.05
N ASP A 21 10.68 0.42 -3.83
CA ASP A 21 10.28 -0.84 -3.20
C ASP A 21 10.36 -0.69 -1.68
N LEU A 22 9.34 -1.12 -0.97
CA LEU A 22 9.37 -1.15 0.49
C LEU A 22 10.41 -2.16 1.00
N ARG A 23 10.95 -1.95 2.22
CA ARG A 23 11.81 -2.96 2.85
C ARG A 23 11.10 -4.33 2.88
N GLY A 24 11.84 -5.39 2.60
CA GLY A 24 11.29 -6.73 2.46
C GLY A 24 10.73 -7.07 1.09
N TYR A 25 10.53 -6.09 0.22
CA TYR A 25 9.95 -6.27 -1.12
C TYR A 25 10.93 -5.90 -2.23
N GLY A 26 10.66 -6.40 -3.44
CA GLY A 26 11.43 -6.09 -4.64
C GLY A 26 12.94 -6.29 -4.46
N ASN A 27 13.71 -5.26 -4.76
CA ASN A 27 15.17 -5.24 -4.60
C ASN A 27 15.63 -4.54 -3.30
N SER A 28 14.72 -3.99 -2.50
CA SER A 28 15.05 -3.36 -1.22
C SER A 28 15.55 -4.37 -0.20
N LEU A 29 16.29 -3.91 0.81
CA LEU A 29 16.79 -4.76 1.88
C LEU A 29 15.62 -5.44 2.62
N ALA A 30 15.86 -6.66 3.08
CA ALA A 30 14.99 -7.40 3.99
C ALA A 30 15.74 -7.60 5.31
N PRO A 31 15.65 -6.64 6.25
CA PRO A 31 16.34 -6.73 7.53
C PRO A 31 15.80 -7.90 8.35
N PRO A 32 16.57 -8.41 9.32
CA PRO A 32 16.06 -9.38 10.27
C PRO A 32 14.84 -8.85 11.01
N SER A 33 13.89 -9.73 11.30
CA SER A 33 12.77 -9.39 12.18
C SER A 33 13.22 -9.31 13.64
N ASP A 34 12.54 -8.47 14.39
CA ASP A 34 12.65 -8.40 15.85
C ASP A 34 11.40 -8.99 16.53
N LYS A 35 11.45 -9.12 17.86
CA LYS A 35 10.38 -9.75 18.65
C LYS A 35 9.02 -9.06 18.48
N ASN A 36 9.01 -7.75 18.24
CA ASN A 36 7.80 -6.93 18.16
C ASN A 36 7.43 -6.56 16.72
N HIS A 37 8.10 -7.14 15.73
CA HIS A 37 7.95 -6.82 14.29
C HIS A 37 8.21 -5.34 13.95
N PHE A 38 8.91 -4.61 14.83
CA PHE A 38 9.13 -3.17 14.70
C PHE A 38 9.84 -2.82 13.39
N ASN A 39 10.87 -3.61 13.00
CA ASN A 39 11.60 -3.41 11.75
C ASN A 39 10.72 -3.43 10.48
N TYR A 40 9.52 -4.01 10.56
CA TYR A 40 8.57 -4.07 9.44
C TYR A 40 7.32 -3.23 9.70
N SER A 41 7.32 -2.40 10.75
CA SER A 41 6.21 -1.47 11.00
C SER A 41 6.09 -0.43 9.89
N LYS A 42 4.88 0.06 9.69
CA LYS A 42 4.63 1.15 8.73
C LYS A 42 5.36 2.43 9.11
N ARG A 43 5.69 2.59 10.39
CA ARG A 43 6.49 3.72 10.89
C ARG A 43 7.92 3.65 10.39
N GLU A 44 8.57 2.49 10.49
CA GLU A 44 9.91 2.29 9.96
C GLU A 44 9.95 2.40 8.43
N MET A 45 8.97 1.81 7.74
CA MET A 45 8.87 1.94 6.28
C MET A 45 8.62 3.40 5.85
N ALA A 46 7.85 4.16 6.61
CA ALA A 46 7.63 5.58 6.37
C ALA A 46 8.92 6.40 6.57
N SER A 47 9.70 6.06 7.61
CA SER A 47 11.02 6.66 7.84
C SER A 47 11.98 6.41 6.67
N ASP A 48 11.98 5.20 6.10
CA ASP A 48 12.76 4.89 4.89
C ASP A 48 12.39 5.83 3.74
N MET A 49 11.10 5.98 3.47
CA MET A 49 10.62 6.83 2.36
C MET A 49 11.00 8.30 2.57
N LYS A 50 10.87 8.79 3.80
CA LYS A 50 11.29 10.15 4.15
C LYS A 50 12.79 10.33 3.94
N GLN A 51 13.62 9.40 4.41
CA GLN A 51 15.07 9.47 4.26
C GLN A 51 15.52 9.40 2.78
N ILE A 52 14.84 8.59 1.96
CA ILE A 52 15.09 8.55 0.50
C ILE A 52 14.86 9.94 -0.11
N MET A 53 13.72 10.55 0.19
CA MET A 53 13.39 11.87 -0.35
C MET A 53 14.38 12.94 0.11
N GLU A 54 14.79 12.94 1.36
CA GLU A 54 15.79 13.87 1.89
C GLU A 54 17.16 13.70 1.21
N LYS A 55 17.61 12.45 1.05
CA LYS A 55 18.88 12.15 0.34
C LYS A 55 18.86 12.59 -1.14
N LEU A 56 17.67 12.63 -1.75
CA LEU A 56 17.47 13.13 -3.10
C LEU A 56 17.25 14.65 -3.16
N GLY A 57 17.30 15.34 -2.01
CA GLY A 57 17.15 16.79 -1.93
C GLY A 57 15.71 17.31 -1.86
N TYR A 58 14.73 16.43 -1.65
CA TYR A 58 13.31 16.81 -1.58
C TYR A 58 12.82 16.88 -0.13
N SER A 59 12.65 18.08 0.41
CA SER A 59 12.11 18.32 1.75
C SER A 59 10.58 18.27 1.82
N LYS A 60 9.89 18.57 0.71
CA LYS A 60 8.43 18.53 0.57
C LYS A 60 8.05 17.82 -0.73
N PHE A 61 7.05 16.94 -0.65
CA PHE A 61 6.64 16.13 -1.79
C PHE A 61 5.19 15.67 -1.69
N PHE A 62 4.61 15.30 -2.80
CA PHE A 62 3.37 14.54 -2.87
C PHE A 62 3.64 13.06 -2.66
N VAL A 63 2.68 12.34 -2.08
CA VAL A 63 2.82 10.89 -1.92
C VAL A 63 1.57 10.17 -2.44
N ALA A 64 1.80 9.16 -3.27
CA ALA A 64 0.78 8.22 -3.71
C ALA A 64 1.17 6.80 -3.28
N GLY A 65 0.25 6.06 -2.72
CA GLY A 65 0.52 4.69 -2.30
C GLY A 65 -0.66 3.75 -2.56
N HIS A 66 -0.34 2.56 -3.08
CA HIS A 66 -1.30 1.49 -3.32
C HIS A 66 -1.05 0.34 -2.33
N ASP A 67 -2.10 -0.28 -1.84
CA ASP A 67 -2.09 -1.42 -0.92
C ASP A 67 -1.08 -1.25 0.23
N ARG A 68 -0.06 -2.09 0.34
CA ARG A 68 0.98 -1.97 1.39
C ARG A 68 1.65 -0.60 1.36
N GLY A 69 1.96 -0.09 0.15
CA GLY A 69 2.50 1.25 -0.05
C GLY A 69 1.54 2.37 0.38
N GLY A 70 0.22 2.18 0.23
CA GLY A 70 -0.78 3.13 0.71
C GLY A 70 -0.82 3.23 2.24
N ARG A 71 -0.57 2.12 2.95
CA ARG A 71 -0.47 2.09 4.41
C ARG A 71 0.78 2.81 4.91
N VAL A 72 1.89 2.61 4.20
CA VAL A 72 3.15 3.36 4.45
C VAL A 72 2.94 4.84 4.17
N ALA A 73 2.31 5.21 3.06
CA ALA A 73 2.02 6.60 2.71
C ALA A 73 1.12 7.28 3.76
N HIS A 74 0.12 6.57 4.29
CA HIS A 74 -0.71 7.07 5.38
C HIS A 74 0.13 7.32 6.65
N ARG A 75 0.97 6.37 7.05
CA ARG A 75 1.85 6.53 8.21
C ARG A 75 2.88 7.64 7.99
N LEU A 76 3.45 7.75 6.80
CA LEU A 76 4.36 8.83 6.41
C LEU A 76 3.69 10.21 6.59
N ALA A 77 2.45 10.36 6.12
CA ALA A 77 1.70 11.60 6.29
C ALA A 77 1.40 11.93 7.76
N ARG A 78 1.24 10.92 8.62
CA ARG A 78 1.00 11.12 10.05
C ARG A 78 2.27 11.53 10.81
N ASP A 79 3.36 10.80 10.58
CA ASP A 79 4.60 10.97 11.34
C ASP A 79 5.47 12.12 10.80
N HIS A 80 5.39 12.40 9.50
CA HIS A 80 6.22 13.41 8.79
C HIS A 80 5.37 14.45 8.05
N ARG A 81 4.30 14.92 8.69
CA ARG A 81 3.31 15.83 8.10
C ARG A 81 3.91 17.05 7.41
N LYS A 82 4.99 17.62 7.97
CA LYS A 82 5.64 18.83 7.41
C LYS A 82 6.26 18.60 6.02
N ASN A 83 6.55 17.35 5.68
CA ASN A 83 7.13 16.96 4.41
C ASN A 83 6.08 16.63 3.34
N ILE A 84 4.81 16.40 3.72
CA ILE A 84 3.78 15.90 2.81
C ILE A 84 2.85 17.03 2.39
N LEU A 85 2.85 17.35 1.10
CA LEU A 85 1.99 18.37 0.49
C LEU A 85 0.55 17.85 0.31
N ALA A 86 0.39 16.65 -0.21
CA ALA A 86 -0.88 15.94 -0.32
C ALA A 86 -0.66 14.43 -0.39
N LEU A 87 -1.70 13.67 -0.03
CA LEU A 87 -1.71 12.20 0.03
C LEU A 87 -2.76 11.64 -0.92
N SER A 88 -2.38 10.70 -1.80
CA SER A 88 -3.31 9.85 -2.53
C SER A 88 -3.17 8.39 -2.11
N VAL A 89 -4.26 7.76 -1.68
CA VAL A 89 -4.30 6.35 -1.30
C VAL A 89 -5.13 5.56 -2.30
N LEU A 90 -4.59 4.43 -2.76
CA LEU A 90 -5.18 3.61 -3.80
C LEU A 90 -5.59 2.23 -3.25
N ASP A 91 -6.85 1.91 -3.38
CA ASP A 91 -7.53 0.65 -3.03
C ASP A 91 -7.28 0.13 -1.62
N ILE A 92 -7.30 1.05 -0.64
CA ILE A 92 -7.22 0.73 0.78
C ILE A 92 -8.19 1.55 1.62
N CYS A 93 -8.55 1.00 2.79
CA CYS A 93 -8.98 1.75 3.96
C CYS A 93 -7.89 1.68 5.05
N PRO A 94 -7.88 2.55 6.06
CA PRO A 94 -6.94 2.47 7.17
C PRO A 94 -6.93 1.09 7.82
N THR A 95 -5.75 0.60 8.18
CA THR A 95 -5.54 -0.78 8.66
C THR A 95 -6.41 -1.10 9.87
N LEU A 96 -6.48 -0.18 10.82
CA LEU A 96 -7.29 -0.34 12.04
C LEU A 96 -8.78 -0.53 11.70
N ASP A 97 -9.36 0.34 10.85
CA ASP A 97 -10.77 0.21 10.45
C ASP A 97 -11.04 -1.10 9.69
N MET A 98 -10.10 -1.58 8.86
CA MET A 98 -10.28 -2.85 8.16
C MET A 98 -10.29 -4.04 9.11
N TYR A 99 -9.45 -4.06 10.14
CA TYR A 99 -9.49 -5.10 11.18
C TYR A 99 -10.74 -5.00 12.05
N GLU A 100 -11.14 -3.79 12.47
CA GLU A 100 -12.36 -3.57 13.27
C GLU A 100 -13.65 -3.93 12.51
N LEU A 101 -13.67 -3.80 11.19
CA LEU A 101 -14.80 -4.13 10.31
C LEU A 101 -14.72 -5.54 9.71
N THR A 102 -13.82 -6.38 10.21
CA THR A 102 -13.65 -7.75 9.73
C THR A 102 -14.94 -8.57 9.89
N ASN A 103 -15.31 -9.25 8.83
CA ASN A 103 -16.40 -10.21 8.80
C ASN A 103 -16.02 -11.43 7.94
N LYS A 104 -16.92 -12.41 7.85
CA LYS A 104 -16.68 -13.64 7.07
C LYS A 104 -16.31 -13.36 5.61
N ASP A 105 -16.97 -12.41 4.97
CA ASP A 105 -16.75 -12.11 3.55
C ASP A 105 -15.41 -11.42 3.32
N PHE A 106 -15.01 -10.52 4.22
CA PHE A 106 -13.67 -9.91 4.20
C PHE A 106 -12.59 -10.97 4.48
N ALA A 107 -12.76 -11.80 5.51
CA ALA A 107 -11.81 -12.86 5.83
C ALA A 107 -11.64 -13.86 4.67
N LYS A 108 -12.72 -14.22 3.98
CA LYS A 108 -12.68 -15.07 2.78
C LYS A 108 -11.98 -14.38 1.60
N ALA A 109 -12.26 -13.09 1.38
CA ALA A 109 -11.67 -12.32 0.28
C ALA A 109 -10.17 -12.05 0.52
N TYR A 110 -9.81 -11.67 1.74
CA TYR A 110 -8.46 -11.31 2.16
C TYR A 110 -7.87 -12.30 3.16
N PHE A 111 -8.10 -13.63 2.93
CA PHE A 111 -7.63 -14.68 3.83
C PHE A 111 -6.12 -14.58 4.14
N HIS A 112 -5.32 -14.07 3.20
CA HIS A 112 -3.89 -13.88 3.36
C HIS A 112 -3.54 -12.92 4.52
N TRP A 113 -4.42 -11.99 4.89
CA TRP A 113 -4.21 -11.13 6.06
C TRP A 113 -4.14 -11.95 7.34
N PHE A 114 -4.97 -13.00 7.44
CA PHE A 114 -5.08 -13.88 8.60
C PHE A 114 -4.10 -15.03 8.54
N PHE A 115 -3.70 -15.44 7.35
CA PHE A 115 -2.71 -16.48 7.14
C PHE A 115 -1.28 -15.96 7.39
N LEU A 116 -0.90 -14.82 6.81
CA LEU A 116 0.46 -14.30 6.89
C LEU A 116 0.85 -13.83 8.30
N ILE A 117 -0.12 -13.56 9.17
CA ILE A 117 0.13 -13.18 10.58
C ILE A 117 0.31 -14.37 11.51
N GLN A 118 0.14 -15.59 11.03
CA GLN A 118 0.32 -16.79 11.85
C GLN A 118 1.76 -16.90 12.38
N PRO A 119 1.98 -17.71 13.47
CA PRO A 119 3.31 -17.84 14.05
C PRO A 119 4.39 -18.18 13.04
N LYS A 120 5.55 -17.56 13.22
CA LYS A 120 6.77 -17.86 12.48
C LYS A 120 7.12 -19.35 12.70
N TRP A 121 7.31 -20.10 11.75
CA TRP A 121 7.52 -20.20 10.34
C TRP A 121 6.35 -20.87 9.58
N LEU A 122 5.17 -20.86 10.10
CA LEU A 122 4.05 -21.58 9.49
C LEU A 122 3.76 -21.06 8.06
N PRO A 123 3.41 -19.76 7.86
CA PRO A 123 3.14 -19.28 6.51
C PRO A 123 4.38 -19.33 5.61
N GLU A 124 5.56 -19.03 6.15
CA GLU A 124 6.80 -19.07 5.38
C GLU A 124 7.08 -20.45 4.78
N ARG A 125 6.97 -21.53 5.58
CA ARG A 125 7.19 -22.90 5.10
C ARG A 125 6.15 -23.32 4.06
N MET A 126 4.89 -23.00 4.31
CA MET A 126 3.81 -23.32 3.37
C MET A 126 3.98 -22.59 2.03
N ILE A 127 4.38 -21.33 2.06
CA ILE A 127 4.63 -20.55 0.84
C ILE A 127 5.91 -21.04 0.13
N MET A 128 6.97 -21.35 0.88
CA MET A 128 8.23 -21.85 0.32
C MET A 128 8.11 -23.20 -0.37
N SER A 129 7.08 -24.00 -0.07
CA SER A 129 6.83 -25.25 -0.79
C SER A 129 6.50 -25.02 -2.27
N ASP A 130 5.80 -23.93 -2.60
CA ASP A 130 5.55 -23.49 -3.98
C ASP A 130 5.25 -21.98 -4.02
N PRO A 131 6.30 -21.14 -3.94
CA PRO A 131 6.10 -19.68 -3.89
C PRO A 131 5.54 -19.11 -5.19
N ARG A 132 5.81 -19.77 -6.33
CA ARG A 132 5.25 -19.35 -7.63
C ARG A 132 3.74 -19.54 -7.66
N LYS A 133 3.26 -20.70 -7.26
CA LYS A 133 1.81 -21.01 -7.21
C LYS A 133 1.09 -20.13 -6.20
N TRP A 134 1.68 -19.91 -5.02
CA TRP A 134 1.15 -18.98 -4.03
C TRP A 134 0.96 -17.58 -4.61
N MET A 135 2.03 -16.98 -5.12
CA MET A 135 1.99 -15.62 -5.65
C MET A 135 1.01 -15.51 -6.83
N LYS A 136 1.07 -16.49 -7.76
CA LYS A 136 0.16 -16.50 -8.90
C LYS A 136 -1.30 -16.57 -8.47
N ASN A 137 -1.65 -17.43 -7.52
CA ASN A 137 -3.02 -17.51 -6.98
C ASN A 137 -3.47 -16.18 -6.36
N CYS A 138 -2.59 -15.48 -5.64
CA CYS A 138 -2.89 -14.17 -5.09
C CYS A 138 -3.12 -13.14 -6.20
N LEU A 139 -2.22 -13.08 -7.17
CA LEU A 139 -2.31 -12.14 -8.29
C LEU A 139 -3.58 -12.39 -9.11
N ASP A 140 -3.86 -13.61 -9.53
CA ASP A 140 -5.02 -13.97 -10.34
C ASP A 140 -6.33 -13.63 -9.63
N LYS A 141 -6.41 -13.93 -8.32
CA LYS A 141 -7.60 -13.65 -7.51
C LYS A 141 -7.95 -12.16 -7.46
N TRP A 142 -6.96 -11.29 -7.39
CA TRP A 142 -7.19 -9.85 -7.24
C TRP A 142 -7.17 -9.08 -8.56
N TYR A 143 -6.56 -9.65 -9.58
CA TYR A 143 -6.52 -9.07 -10.93
C TYR A 143 -7.75 -9.47 -11.77
N GLY A 144 -8.43 -10.55 -11.39
CA GLY A 144 -9.58 -11.09 -12.10
C GLY A 144 -9.19 -11.63 -13.49
N ASN A 145 -9.97 -11.33 -14.50
CA ASN A 145 -9.73 -11.82 -15.86
C ASN A 145 -8.63 -11.06 -16.63
N HIS A 146 -7.97 -10.10 -16.00
CA HIS A 146 -6.84 -9.41 -16.60
C HIS A 146 -5.56 -10.25 -16.49
N LYS A 147 -4.59 -9.97 -17.36
CA LYS A 147 -3.24 -10.57 -17.30
C LYS A 147 -2.21 -9.50 -17.00
N PHE A 148 -1.27 -9.79 -16.11
CA PHE A 148 -0.15 -8.87 -15.79
C PHE A 148 0.82 -8.68 -16.97
N GLY A 149 0.86 -9.64 -17.90
CA GLY A 149 1.84 -9.63 -18.98
C GLY A 149 3.28 -9.87 -18.47
N LYS A 150 4.24 -9.26 -19.14
CA LYS A 150 5.68 -9.47 -18.83
C LYS A 150 6.09 -9.10 -17.40
N VAL A 151 5.36 -8.21 -16.73
CA VAL A 151 5.68 -7.75 -15.36
C VAL A 151 5.43 -8.83 -14.30
N GLU A 152 4.59 -9.82 -14.59
CA GLU A 152 4.30 -10.95 -13.69
C GLU A 152 5.56 -11.71 -13.29
N GLU A 153 6.46 -11.98 -14.25
CA GLU A 153 7.73 -12.64 -13.96
C GLU A 153 8.63 -11.82 -13.04
N GLY A 154 8.55 -10.49 -13.10
CA GLY A 154 9.25 -9.61 -12.16
C GLY A 154 8.78 -9.79 -10.71
N TYR A 155 7.47 -9.87 -10.50
CA TYR A 155 6.90 -10.17 -9.19
C TYR A 155 7.30 -11.56 -8.69
N LEU A 156 7.15 -12.58 -9.53
CA LEU A 156 7.47 -13.97 -9.19
C LEU A 156 8.96 -14.16 -8.88
N LYS A 157 9.84 -13.56 -9.67
CA LYS A 157 11.30 -13.62 -9.47
C LYS A 157 11.73 -13.09 -8.11
N CYS A 158 11.17 -11.96 -7.71
CA CYS A 158 11.48 -11.36 -6.41
C CYS A 158 10.90 -12.20 -5.27
N PHE A 159 9.64 -12.57 -5.35
CA PHE A 159 8.91 -13.19 -4.24
C PHE A 159 9.42 -14.59 -3.87
N LYS A 160 9.93 -15.39 -4.81
CA LYS A 160 10.42 -16.75 -4.51
C LYS A 160 11.66 -16.81 -3.61
N GLN A 161 12.28 -15.67 -3.25
CA GLN A 161 13.40 -15.65 -2.32
C GLN A 161 12.89 -15.79 -0.86
N PRO A 162 13.45 -16.74 -0.05
CA PRO A 162 12.97 -16.96 1.33
C PRO A 162 12.90 -15.69 2.19
N LYS A 163 13.90 -14.82 2.07
CA LYS A 163 13.93 -13.53 2.80
C LYS A 163 12.80 -12.58 2.40
N ARG A 164 12.29 -12.68 1.15
CA ARG A 164 11.16 -11.84 0.69
C ARG A 164 9.83 -12.39 1.19
N ILE A 165 9.69 -13.71 1.21
CA ILE A 165 8.54 -14.39 1.82
C ILE A 165 8.46 -14.03 3.30
N HIS A 166 9.57 -14.15 4.02
CA HIS A 166 9.64 -13.78 5.43
C HIS A 166 9.34 -12.29 5.65
N GLY A 167 9.95 -11.39 4.88
CA GLY A 167 9.68 -9.95 4.96
C GLY A 167 8.21 -9.60 4.73
N SER A 168 7.55 -10.29 3.77
CA SER A 168 6.12 -10.15 3.55
C SER A 168 5.31 -10.58 4.78
N CYS A 169 5.61 -11.74 5.39
CA CYS A 169 4.95 -12.19 6.61
C CYS A 169 5.16 -11.19 7.77
N GLU A 170 6.37 -10.70 7.95
CA GLU A 170 6.68 -9.72 9.00
C GLU A 170 5.95 -8.38 8.82
N ASP A 171 5.81 -7.91 7.58
CA ASP A 171 5.01 -6.73 7.26
C ASP A 171 3.53 -6.91 7.69
N TYR A 172 2.96 -8.10 7.47
CA TYR A 172 1.60 -8.40 7.92
C TYR A 172 1.51 -8.58 9.44
N ARG A 173 2.49 -9.23 10.09
CA ARG A 173 2.57 -9.35 11.55
C ARG A 173 2.65 -7.98 12.22
N ALA A 174 3.52 -7.09 11.72
CA ALA A 174 3.58 -5.71 12.18
C ALA A 174 2.23 -5.00 12.02
N SER A 175 1.54 -5.22 10.90
CA SER A 175 0.22 -4.62 10.64
C SER A 175 -0.87 -5.09 11.59
N ALA A 176 -0.77 -6.32 12.11
CA ALA A 176 -1.74 -6.89 13.04
C ALA A 176 -1.40 -6.63 14.52
N THR A 177 -0.24 -6.05 14.81
CA THR A 177 0.27 -5.81 16.15
C THR A 177 0.65 -4.34 16.35
N ILE A 178 1.93 -4.01 16.23
CA ILE A 178 2.48 -2.69 16.53
C ILE A 178 1.86 -1.56 15.71
N ASP A 179 1.50 -1.80 14.45
CA ASP A 179 0.85 -0.78 13.62
C ASP A 179 -0.57 -0.46 14.13
N LEU A 180 -1.30 -1.47 14.64
CA LEU A 180 -2.61 -1.22 15.28
C LEU A 180 -2.46 -0.39 16.55
N ASP A 181 -1.42 -0.62 17.34
CA ASP A 181 -1.18 0.17 18.55
C ASP A 181 -0.82 1.62 18.19
N HIS A 182 0.01 1.81 17.16
CA HIS A 182 0.28 3.13 16.62
C HIS A 182 -1.00 3.82 16.12
N ASP A 183 -1.85 3.12 15.37
CA ASP A 183 -3.07 3.67 14.80
C ASP A 183 -4.11 4.01 15.88
N LYS A 184 -4.27 3.17 16.91
CA LYS A 184 -5.13 3.43 18.07
C LYS A 184 -4.67 4.68 18.83
N LYS A 185 -3.36 4.77 19.13
CA LYS A 185 -2.77 5.93 19.82
C LYS A 185 -2.99 7.23 19.06
N ASP A 186 -2.90 7.16 17.74
CA ASP A 186 -3.00 8.34 16.88
C ASP A 186 -4.43 8.59 16.34
N ARG A 187 -5.41 7.73 16.64
CA ARG A 187 -6.75 7.77 16.04
C ARG A 187 -7.42 9.14 16.07
N LYS A 188 -7.25 9.88 17.17
CA LYS A 188 -7.83 11.22 17.36
C LYS A 188 -7.05 12.34 16.65
N LYS A 189 -5.81 12.09 16.22
CA LYS A 189 -4.96 13.09 15.55
C LYS A 189 -5.31 13.13 14.07
N LYS A 190 -6.13 14.08 13.66
CA LYS A 190 -6.53 14.24 12.25
C LYS A 190 -5.43 14.91 11.43
N LEU A 191 -5.27 14.46 10.21
CA LEU A 191 -4.44 15.11 9.21
C LEU A 191 -5.11 16.40 8.72
N ASN A 192 -4.32 17.44 8.51
CA ASN A 192 -4.77 18.70 7.90
C ASN A 192 -4.05 18.93 6.56
N ILE A 193 -4.01 17.91 5.72
CA ILE A 193 -3.50 17.95 4.35
C ILE A 193 -4.59 17.44 3.41
N PRO A 194 -4.56 17.81 2.12
CA PRO A 194 -5.43 17.24 1.12
C PRO A 194 -5.22 15.72 1.01
N ILE A 195 -6.33 14.97 0.97
CA ILE A 195 -6.30 13.51 0.78
C ILE A 195 -7.24 13.12 -0.36
N GLN A 196 -6.68 12.36 -1.30
CA GLN A 196 -7.45 11.69 -2.35
C GLN A 196 -7.53 10.19 -2.05
N VAL A 197 -8.71 9.62 -2.30
CA VAL A 197 -8.97 8.18 -2.14
C VAL A 197 -9.47 7.62 -3.47
N LEU A 198 -8.68 6.77 -4.08
CA LEU A 198 -9.04 6.05 -5.31
C LEU A 198 -9.27 4.58 -4.97
N TRP A 199 -10.33 3.97 -5.51
CA TRP A 199 -10.58 2.54 -5.27
C TRP A 199 -11.10 1.84 -6.51
N GLY A 200 -10.78 0.54 -6.62
CA GLY A 200 -11.29 -0.32 -7.67
C GLY A 200 -12.78 -0.63 -7.43
N LYS A 201 -13.65 -0.20 -8.35
CA LYS A 201 -15.10 -0.44 -8.25
C LYS A 201 -15.43 -1.93 -8.11
N LYS A 202 -14.62 -2.81 -8.73
CA LYS A 202 -14.78 -4.27 -8.72
C LYS A 202 -13.95 -4.95 -7.63
N GLY A 203 -13.08 -4.22 -6.93
CA GLY A 203 -12.23 -4.71 -5.85
C GLY A 203 -12.98 -4.90 -4.53
N VAL A 204 -12.30 -5.46 -3.54
CA VAL A 204 -12.87 -5.69 -2.19
C VAL A 204 -13.22 -4.36 -1.52
N ILE A 205 -12.36 -3.35 -1.67
CA ILE A 205 -12.58 -2.03 -1.08
C ILE A 205 -13.87 -1.40 -1.61
N GLY A 206 -14.09 -1.44 -2.92
CA GLY A 206 -15.30 -0.85 -3.52
C GLY A 206 -16.59 -1.62 -3.21
N ARG A 207 -16.51 -2.94 -2.98
CA ARG A 207 -17.67 -3.79 -2.72
C ARG A 207 -18.07 -3.87 -1.25
N GLN A 208 -17.10 -3.83 -0.33
CA GLN A 208 -17.36 -4.11 1.09
C GLN A 208 -17.21 -2.88 2.00
N PHE A 209 -16.57 -1.81 1.53
CA PHE A 209 -16.29 -0.64 2.35
C PHE A 209 -16.90 0.63 1.75
N LYS A 210 -17.02 1.66 2.59
CA LYS A 210 -17.34 3.03 2.19
C LYS A 210 -16.09 3.91 2.34
N PRO A 211 -15.12 3.83 1.40
CA PRO A 211 -13.77 4.34 1.62
C PRO A 211 -13.74 5.83 1.94
N VAL A 212 -14.49 6.67 1.25
CA VAL A 212 -14.56 8.12 1.54
C VAL A 212 -15.05 8.37 2.97
N LYS A 213 -16.13 7.69 3.42
CA LYS A 213 -16.67 7.84 4.77
C LYS A 213 -15.66 7.41 5.84
N ILE A 214 -14.92 6.35 5.58
CA ILE A 214 -13.90 5.84 6.51
C ILE A 214 -12.72 6.83 6.57
N TRP A 215 -12.16 7.23 5.45
CA TRP A 215 -11.03 8.15 5.39
C TRP A 215 -11.36 9.55 5.93
N GLN A 216 -12.62 10.01 5.82
CA GLN A 216 -13.04 11.30 6.37
C GLN A 216 -12.86 11.40 7.88
N LYS A 217 -12.83 10.28 8.60
CA LYS A 217 -12.52 10.25 10.05
C LYS A 217 -11.08 10.68 10.36
N TYR A 218 -10.16 10.55 9.41
CA TYR A 218 -8.71 10.74 9.56
C TYR A 218 -8.21 12.13 9.14
N THR A 219 -9.08 12.96 8.60
CA THR A 219 -8.68 14.30 8.14
C THR A 219 -9.69 15.38 8.51
N THR A 220 -9.22 16.62 8.60
CA THR A 220 -10.07 17.81 8.75
C THR A 220 -10.49 18.38 7.40
N LYS A 221 -9.84 17.97 6.31
CA LYS A 221 -10.15 18.42 4.95
C LYS A 221 -11.20 17.52 4.32
N LYS A 222 -11.96 18.04 3.35
CA LYS A 222 -12.88 17.23 2.55
C LYS A 222 -12.08 16.24 1.71
N ILE A 223 -12.48 14.98 1.73
CA ILE A 223 -11.88 13.91 0.92
C ILE A 223 -12.30 14.06 -0.54
N GLU A 224 -11.34 13.98 -1.44
CA GLU A 224 -11.58 13.75 -2.85
C GLU A 224 -11.60 12.24 -3.11
N GLY A 225 -12.70 11.70 -3.59
CA GLY A 225 -12.86 10.24 -3.73
C GLY A 225 -13.41 9.82 -5.07
N HIS A 226 -12.78 8.81 -5.72
CA HIS A 226 -13.22 8.31 -7.03
C HIS A 226 -13.14 6.79 -7.14
N ALA A 227 -14.25 6.18 -7.57
CA ALA A 227 -14.31 4.78 -7.96
C ALA A 227 -13.78 4.61 -9.39
N ILE A 228 -12.74 3.79 -9.55
CA ILE A 228 -12.14 3.50 -10.86
C ILE A 228 -12.67 2.17 -11.37
N ASN A 229 -12.94 2.06 -12.66
CA ASN A 229 -13.35 0.80 -13.28
C ASN A 229 -12.15 -0.15 -13.37
N SER A 230 -11.84 -0.80 -12.26
CA SER A 230 -10.74 -1.75 -12.07
C SER A 230 -11.05 -2.71 -10.91
N GLY A 231 -10.23 -3.74 -10.75
CA GLY A 231 -10.11 -4.50 -9.51
C GLY A 231 -9.13 -3.82 -8.55
N HIS A 232 -8.35 -4.64 -7.83
CA HIS A 232 -7.39 -4.17 -6.83
C HIS A 232 -6.21 -3.38 -7.42
N PHE A 233 -5.65 -3.82 -8.53
CA PHE A 233 -4.42 -3.25 -9.12
C PHE A 233 -4.71 -2.05 -10.02
N ILE A 234 -5.24 -0.96 -9.45
CA ILE A 234 -5.68 0.24 -10.16
C ILE A 234 -4.64 0.77 -11.15
N PRO A 235 -3.35 0.97 -10.78
CA PRO A 235 -2.35 1.52 -11.70
C PRO A 235 -2.05 0.63 -12.90
N GLU A 236 -2.27 -0.68 -12.77
CA GLU A 236 -2.06 -1.63 -13.85
C GLU A 236 -3.29 -1.87 -14.71
N GLN A 237 -4.46 -1.95 -14.07
CA GLN A 237 -5.72 -2.28 -14.74
C GLN A 237 -6.36 -1.07 -15.44
N ASN A 238 -6.15 0.12 -14.90
CA ASN A 238 -6.65 1.37 -15.50
C ASN A 238 -5.63 2.52 -15.35
N PRO A 239 -4.46 2.41 -16.00
CA PRO A 239 -3.38 3.40 -15.89
C PRO A 239 -3.83 4.79 -16.34
N LYS A 240 -4.65 4.91 -17.40
CA LYS A 240 -5.15 6.20 -17.89
C LYS A 240 -5.94 6.97 -16.82
N ALA A 241 -6.89 6.30 -16.16
CA ALA A 241 -7.65 6.92 -15.08
C ALA A 241 -6.76 7.24 -13.88
N THR A 242 -5.84 6.34 -13.52
CA THR A 242 -4.88 6.55 -12.43
C THR A 242 -4.05 7.81 -12.67
N VAL A 243 -3.42 7.94 -13.83
CA VAL A 243 -2.63 9.12 -14.20
C VAL A 243 -3.48 10.39 -14.16
N LYS A 244 -4.68 10.36 -14.77
CA LYS A 244 -5.60 11.51 -14.80
C LYS A 244 -5.91 12.01 -13.38
N TYR A 245 -6.36 11.12 -12.49
CA TYR A 245 -6.76 11.52 -11.15
C TYR A 245 -5.58 11.97 -10.29
N LEU A 246 -4.43 11.28 -10.34
CA LEU A 246 -3.24 11.70 -9.60
C LEU A 246 -2.71 13.05 -10.10
N THR A 247 -2.63 13.22 -11.42
CA THR A 247 -2.12 14.48 -12.01
C THR A 247 -3.00 15.65 -11.63
N ASN A 248 -4.31 15.56 -11.84
CA ASN A 248 -5.23 16.65 -11.52
C ASN A 248 -5.17 17.00 -10.03
N PHE A 249 -5.27 15.97 -9.16
CA PHE A 249 -5.24 16.17 -7.72
C PHE A 249 -3.96 16.86 -7.24
N PHE A 250 -2.80 16.44 -7.71
CA PHE A 250 -1.53 17.02 -7.24
C PHE A 250 -1.25 18.40 -7.85
N LEU A 251 -1.61 18.63 -9.11
CA LEU A 251 -1.43 19.96 -9.73
C LEU A 251 -2.29 21.02 -9.05
N ASP A 252 -3.54 20.70 -8.69
CA ASP A 252 -4.41 21.60 -7.92
C ASP A 252 -3.83 22.01 -6.55
N LYS A 253 -2.77 21.37 -6.06
CA LYS A 253 -2.16 21.68 -4.76
C LYS A 253 -0.81 22.37 -4.90
N ILE A 254 -0.38 22.69 -6.13
CA ILE A 254 0.80 23.51 -6.43
C ILE A 254 0.39 24.98 -6.58
N SER A 255 -0.83 25.22 -7.04
CA SER A 255 -1.45 26.55 -7.12
C SER A 255 -1.97 26.94 -5.72
#